data_56f3094c22f315211bc4a71b62def906
#
_entry.id   56f3094c22f315211bc4a71b62def906
#
_cell.length_a   1.000
_cell.length_b   1.000
_cell.length_c   1.000
_cell.angle_alpha   90.00
_cell.angle_beta   90.00
_cell.angle_gamma   90.00
#
_symmetry.space_group_name_H-M   'P 1'
#
loop_
_entity.id
_entity.type
_entity.pdbx_description
1 polymer ?
#
loop_
_entity_poly.entity_id
_entity_poly.type
_entity_poly.pdbx_seq_one_letter_code
_entity_poly.pdbx_strand_id
1 'polypeptide(L)'
;MNRRQLLKGASGAAIASTLPACSTLAGAPDDLIIDTHQHLWDRSLLNLPWLKGAPDVLRQDYRTAEYLKAYEGLNVKAIYMEVDVAPSDHVKEADWIVALCREGSSPTMAATIGGRPAAADFESYVQRYAGTGYVKGLRQVLHGDSTPAGFCLSPEFVRGVQTLGRHRQNFEMTMRPTELLDAAKLVKQCPDTRFVLDHCGNGDPKAFNPKLGPGLKRSCTADEWKRGIDAVASMPGVMCKISGIVAFVPPGQWQAEDLAPVVNHCLDAFGPDRVFFGGDWPVCLLGSPLRGWVDALKQIVATRPASEQRELWSGNARHFYGV
;
A
#
# COMPACT_ATOMS: atom_id res chain seq x y z
N MET A 1 75.20 -42.08 -23.47
CA MET A 1 76.07 -41.05 -22.88
C MET A 1 75.16 -40.06 -22.15
N ASN A 2 74.97 -40.22 -20.90
CA ASN A 2 75.46 -39.64 -19.69
C ASN A 2 75.61 -38.10 -19.70
N ARG A 3 74.80 -37.47 -18.81
CA ARG A 3 75.14 -36.53 -17.69
C ARG A 3 73.88 -35.75 -17.31
N ARG A 4 73.33 -36.01 -16.28
CA ARG A 4 73.48 -35.67 -14.81
C ARG A 4 73.90 -34.24 -14.52
N GLN A 5 73.03 -33.56 -13.75
CA GLN A 5 73.21 -32.54 -12.70
C GLN A 5 73.39 -31.09 -13.14
N LEU A 6 72.55 -30.19 -12.74
CA LEU A 6 72.69 -29.39 -11.49
C LEU A 6 71.44 -28.62 -11.10
N LEU A 7 71.11 -28.77 -9.86
CA LEU A 7 70.15 -27.95 -9.10
C LEU A 7 70.67 -26.52 -8.95
N LYS A 8 69.75 -25.56 -8.99
CA LYS A 8 69.68 -24.41 -8.03
C LYS A 8 68.50 -23.56 -8.41
N GLY A 9 67.48 -23.55 -7.58
CA GLY A 9 66.88 -22.56 -6.69
C GLY A 9 66.45 -21.27 -7.38
N ALA A 10 65.16 -21.14 -7.60
CA ALA A 10 64.54 -19.82 -7.68
C ALA A 10 63.20 -19.90 -6.93
N SER A 11 63.13 -19.19 -5.81
CA SER A 11 61.92 -18.98 -5.01
C SER A 11 60.89 -18.22 -5.84
N GLY A 12 59.81 -18.88 -6.23
CA GLY A 12 58.67 -18.25 -6.85
C GLY A 12 57.76 -17.64 -5.78
N ALA A 13 57.74 -16.33 -5.70
CA ALA A 13 56.73 -15.60 -4.90
C ALA A 13 55.37 -15.83 -5.48
N ALA A 14 54.48 -16.47 -4.72
CA ALA A 14 53.05 -16.58 -5.05
C ALA A 14 52.42 -15.18 -4.90
N ILE A 15 52.07 -14.57 -6.00
CA ILE A 15 51.22 -13.37 -6.02
C ILE A 15 49.83 -13.85 -5.71
N ALA A 16 49.39 -13.67 -4.47
CA ALA A 16 47.99 -13.81 -4.09
C ALA A 16 47.22 -12.64 -4.73
N SER A 17 46.52 -12.89 -5.82
CA SER A 17 45.53 -11.97 -6.36
C SER A 17 44.34 -11.89 -5.41
N THR A 18 44.32 -10.86 -4.58
CA THR A 18 43.16 -10.47 -3.81
C THR A 18 42.14 -9.93 -4.79
N LEU A 19 41.12 -10.75 -5.09
CA LEU A 19 39.88 -10.27 -5.70
C LEU A 19 39.29 -9.20 -4.79
N PRO A 20 38.84 -8.03 -5.29
CA PRO A 20 38.18 -7.07 -4.47
C PRO A 20 36.88 -7.75 -3.94
N ALA A 21 36.74 -7.77 -2.62
CA ALA A 21 35.52 -8.16 -1.99
C ALA A 21 34.38 -7.29 -2.56
N CYS A 22 33.41 -7.95 -3.17
CA CYS A 22 32.17 -7.31 -3.58
C CYS A 22 31.61 -6.63 -2.34
N SER A 23 31.68 -5.29 -2.30
CA SER A 23 31.05 -4.53 -1.25
C SER A 23 29.54 -4.83 -1.36
N THR A 24 29.04 -5.67 -0.48
CA THR A 24 27.61 -5.80 -0.23
C THR A 24 27.11 -4.39 0.05
N LEU A 25 26.26 -3.87 -0.85
CA LEU A 25 25.48 -2.67 -0.59
C LEU A 25 24.90 -2.84 0.81
N ALA A 26 25.22 -1.91 1.71
CA ALA A 26 24.69 -1.91 3.06
C ALA A 26 23.18 -1.98 2.91
N GLY A 27 22.57 -3.07 3.34
CA GLY A 27 21.12 -3.24 3.33
C GLY A 27 20.50 -2.07 4.08
N ALA A 28 19.33 -1.62 3.62
CA ALA A 28 18.55 -0.67 4.40
C ALA A 28 18.44 -1.22 5.84
N PRO A 29 18.43 -0.34 6.86
CA PRO A 29 18.25 -0.78 8.24
C PRO A 29 17.08 -1.77 8.31
N ASP A 30 17.27 -2.89 8.97
CA ASP A 30 16.26 -3.96 9.09
C ASP A 30 14.93 -3.49 9.75
N ASP A 31 14.88 -2.25 10.24
CA ASP A 31 13.77 -1.62 10.94
C ASP A 31 12.97 -0.60 10.09
N LEU A 32 13.34 -0.37 8.82
CA LEU A 32 12.62 0.58 7.97
C LEU A 32 11.22 0.09 7.63
N ILE A 33 10.23 0.93 7.92
CA ILE A 33 8.85 0.77 7.48
C ILE A 33 8.57 1.75 6.34
N ILE A 34 8.06 1.27 5.21
CA ILE A 34 7.43 2.11 4.19
C ILE A 34 5.92 1.96 4.32
N ASP A 35 5.30 2.96 4.95
CA ASP A 35 3.85 3.04 5.05
C ASP A 35 3.27 3.46 3.69
N THR A 36 2.61 2.54 3.00
CA THR A 36 2.06 2.78 1.66
C THR A 36 0.65 3.39 1.70
N HIS A 37 0.13 3.73 2.89
CA HIS A 37 -1.23 4.24 3.01
C HIS A 37 -1.34 5.30 4.12
N GLN A 38 -0.65 6.44 3.90
CA GLN A 38 -0.70 7.60 4.78
C GLN A 38 -1.76 8.58 4.30
N HIS A 39 -2.68 8.98 5.17
CA HIS A 39 -3.54 10.13 4.91
C HIS A 39 -3.09 11.34 5.72
N LEU A 40 -3.07 12.49 5.07
CA LEU A 40 -2.88 13.79 5.72
C LEU A 40 -3.97 14.73 5.25
N TRP A 41 -4.53 15.55 6.13
CA TRP A 41 -5.45 16.62 5.76
C TRP A 41 -5.40 17.81 6.72
N ASP A 42 -5.66 18.96 6.15
CA ASP A 42 -5.86 20.22 6.83
C ASP A 42 -7.21 20.80 6.38
N ARG A 43 -8.19 20.87 7.27
CA ARG A 43 -9.56 21.30 6.97
C ARG A 43 -9.66 22.79 6.64
N SER A 44 -8.62 23.58 6.91
CA SER A 44 -8.54 24.97 6.43
C SER A 44 -8.13 25.04 4.96
N LEU A 45 -7.45 23.99 4.47
CA LEU A 45 -6.97 23.88 3.10
C LEU A 45 -7.92 23.06 2.21
N LEU A 46 -8.41 21.91 2.68
CA LEU A 46 -9.14 20.92 1.90
C LEU A 46 -10.61 20.80 2.35
N ASN A 47 -11.51 20.76 1.38
CA ASN A 47 -12.91 20.43 1.64
C ASN A 47 -13.12 18.91 1.60
N LEU A 48 -13.47 18.34 2.75
CA LEU A 48 -13.65 16.91 2.99
C LEU A 48 -15.13 16.65 3.36
N PRO A 49 -16.03 16.51 2.39
CA PRO A 49 -17.48 16.40 2.65
C PRO A 49 -17.84 15.21 3.55
N TRP A 50 -17.11 14.09 3.42
CA TRP A 50 -17.33 12.87 4.17
C TRP A 50 -17.07 13.03 5.68
N LEU A 51 -16.23 13.98 6.10
CA LEU A 51 -15.98 14.26 7.53
C LEU A 51 -17.24 14.71 8.28
N LYS A 52 -18.23 15.25 7.57
CA LYS A 52 -19.49 15.69 8.21
C LYS A 52 -20.21 14.53 8.91
N GLY A 53 -20.11 13.30 8.36
CA GLY A 53 -20.70 12.10 8.95
C GLY A 53 -19.71 11.20 9.70
N ALA A 54 -18.42 11.57 9.73
CA ALA A 54 -17.38 10.76 10.34
C ALA A 54 -17.41 10.84 11.89
N PRO A 55 -16.90 9.83 12.60
CA PRO A 55 -16.66 9.89 14.05
C PRO A 55 -15.73 11.05 14.43
N ASP A 56 -15.89 11.55 15.67
CA ASP A 56 -15.15 12.72 16.18
C ASP A 56 -13.63 12.59 16.04
N VAL A 57 -13.11 11.38 16.25
CA VAL A 57 -11.67 11.11 16.11
C VAL A 57 -11.13 11.49 14.73
N LEU A 58 -11.93 11.44 13.67
CA LEU A 58 -11.51 11.84 12.33
C LEU A 58 -11.80 13.31 12.00
N ARG A 59 -12.63 14.01 12.79
CA ARG A 59 -13.04 15.39 12.53
C ARG A 59 -12.05 16.46 13.03
N GLN A 60 -10.76 16.17 12.98
CA GLN A 60 -9.69 17.10 13.31
C GLN A 60 -8.67 17.18 12.17
N ASP A 61 -7.66 18.02 12.29
CA ASP A 61 -6.59 18.08 11.32
C ASP A 61 -5.56 17.00 11.61
N TYR A 62 -5.03 16.41 10.53
CA TYR A 62 -4.01 15.37 10.59
C TYR A 62 -2.90 15.72 9.61
N ARG A 63 -1.84 16.34 10.15
CA ARG A 63 -0.69 16.81 9.39
C ARG A 63 0.54 15.96 9.65
N THR A 64 1.66 16.29 9.04
CA THR A 64 2.93 15.56 9.21
C THR A 64 3.36 15.44 10.68
N ALA A 65 3.11 16.46 11.51
CA ALA A 65 3.51 16.43 12.92
C ALA A 65 2.73 15.36 13.71
N GLU A 66 1.41 15.28 13.51
CA GLU A 66 0.56 14.28 14.14
C GLU A 66 0.91 12.88 13.64
N TYR A 67 1.23 12.72 12.35
CA TYR A 67 1.68 11.47 11.77
C TYR A 67 3.00 10.99 12.39
N LEU A 68 4.01 11.86 12.48
CA LEU A 68 5.29 11.54 13.10
C LEU A 68 5.13 11.15 14.57
N LYS A 69 4.22 11.81 15.29
CA LYS A 69 3.89 11.42 16.67
C LYS A 69 3.26 10.03 16.75
N ALA A 70 2.41 9.66 15.78
CA ALA A 70 1.81 8.32 15.74
C ALA A 70 2.85 7.22 15.46
N TYR A 71 3.95 7.55 14.78
CA TYR A 71 5.08 6.67 14.47
C TYR A 71 6.28 6.85 15.43
N GLU A 72 6.11 7.54 16.55
CA GLU A 72 7.21 7.81 17.48
C GLU A 72 7.98 6.53 17.85
N GLY A 73 9.31 6.58 17.70
CA GLY A 73 10.20 5.44 17.96
C GLY A 73 10.24 4.39 16.84
N LEU A 74 9.62 4.65 15.67
CA LEU A 74 9.71 3.81 14.47
C LEU A 74 10.42 4.57 13.34
N ASN A 75 11.21 3.86 12.56
CA ASN A 75 11.86 4.40 11.36
C ASN A 75 10.89 4.28 10.18
N VAL A 76 10.23 5.39 9.82
CA VAL A 76 9.16 5.39 8.81
C VAL A 76 9.45 6.32 7.63
N LYS A 77 9.12 5.83 6.44
CA LYS A 77 8.86 6.59 5.23
C LYS A 77 7.43 6.32 4.77
N ALA A 78 6.85 7.21 3.96
CA ALA A 78 5.44 7.10 3.62
C ALA A 78 5.15 7.38 2.14
N ILE A 79 4.09 6.74 1.64
CA ILE A 79 3.39 7.08 0.41
C ILE A 79 2.05 7.68 0.82
N TYR A 80 1.82 8.93 0.43
CA TYR A 80 0.54 9.58 0.65
C TYR A 80 -0.57 8.91 -0.16
N MET A 81 -1.73 8.81 0.44
CA MET A 81 -2.97 8.37 -0.19
C MET A 81 -4.00 9.49 -0.13
N GLU A 82 -4.64 9.77 -1.26
CA GLU A 82 -5.70 10.77 -1.39
C GLU A 82 -6.78 10.60 -0.31
N VAL A 83 -7.51 11.67 0.02
CA VAL A 83 -8.45 11.71 1.14
C VAL A 83 -9.90 11.98 0.71
N ASP A 84 -10.26 11.66 -0.52
CA ASP A 84 -11.60 11.83 -1.11
C ASP A 84 -12.17 13.25 -0.86
N VAL A 85 -11.36 14.23 -1.22
CA VAL A 85 -11.75 15.64 -1.20
C VAL A 85 -12.92 15.93 -2.14
N ALA A 86 -13.61 17.05 -1.93
CA ALA A 86 -14.59 17.54 -2.89
C ALA A 86 -13.99 17.62 -4.30
N PRO A 87 -14.75 17.32 -5.37
CA PRO A 87 -14.21 17.34 -6.75
C PRO A 87 -13.49 18.63 -7.15
N SER A 88 -13.91 19.77 -6.60
CA SER A 88 -13.26 21.08 -6.80
C SER A 88 -11.85 21.17 -6.22
N ASP A 89 -11.49 20.30 -5.29
CA ASP A 89 -10.24 20.37 -4.54
C ASP A 89 -9.22 19.30 -4.99
N HIS A 90 -9.54 18.43 -5.95
CA HIS A 90 -8.62 17.38 -6.43
C HIS A 90 -7.26 17.95 -6.88
N VAL A 91 -7.27 19.04 -7.65
CA VAL A 91 -6.04 19.70 -8.12
C VAL A 91 -5.29 20.33 -6.93
N LYS A 92 -6.01 20.94 -6.01
CA LYS A 92 -5.42 21.57 -4.82
C LYS A 92 -4.74 20.54 -3.91
N GLU A 93 -5.41 19.40 -3.66
CA GLU A 93 -4.85 18.27 -2.91
C GLU A 93 -3.58 17.73 -3.59
N ALA A 94 -3.65 17.46 -4.89
CA ALA A 94 -2.53 16.92 -5.65
C ALA A 94 -1.33 17.91 -5.68
N ASP A 95 -1.56 19.19 -5.92
CA ASP A 95 -0.51 20.20 -5.92
C ASP A 95 0.14 20.35 -4.53
N TRP A 96 -0.67 20.35 -3.46
CA TRP A 96 -0.20 20.42 -2.09
C TRP A 96 0.70 19.22 -1.73
N ILE A 97 0.26 18.01 -2.03
CA ILE A 97 1.04 16.82 -1.67
C ILE A 97 2.31 16.66 -2.53
N VAL A 98 2.26 17.05 -3.81
CA VAL A 98 3.46 17.06 -4.67
C VAL A 98 4.48 18.07 -4.13
N ALA A 99 4.04 19.23 -3.65
CA ALA A 99 4.92 20.21 -3.00
C ALA A 99 5.56 19.62 -1.74
N LEU A 100 4.78 18.96 -0.87
CA LEU A 100 5.30 18.31 0.35
C LEU A 100 6.35 17.24 0.02
N CYS A 101 6.11 16.39 -0.98
CA CYS A 101 7.09 15.40 -1.42
C CYS A 101 8.38 16.05 -1.94
N ARG A 102 8.25 17.15 -2.70
CA ARG A 102 9.39 17.87 -3.27
C ARG A 102 10.26 18.55 -2.22
N GLU A 103 9.67 19.07 -1.16
CA GLU A 103 10.42 19.68 -0.05
C GLU A 103 11.37 18.68 0.64
N GLY A 104 11.01 17.39 0.68
CA GLY A 104 11.85 16.32 1.23
C GLY A 104 12.09 16.40 2.74
N SER A 105 11.43 17.33 3.43
CA SER A 105 11.55 17.53 4.89
C SER A 105 10.64 16.64 5.72
N SER A 106 9.72 15.93 5.06
CA SER A 106 8.75 15.01 5.67
C SER A 106 9.09 13.54 5.35
N PRO A 107 8.51 12.56 6.07
CA PRO A 107 8.64 11.15 5.70
C PRO A 107 7.95 10.79 4.39
N THR A 108 7.08 11.66 3.85
CA THR A 108 6.27 11.42 2.65
C THR A 108 7.12 11.58 1.40
N MET A 109 7.38 10.46 0.71
CA MET A 109 8.30 10.42 -0.44
C MET A 109 7.58 10.51 -1.78
N ALA A 110 6.34 10.02 -1.84
CA ALA A 110 5.54 9.93 -3.05
C ALA A 110 4.05 9.93 -2.71
N ALA A 111 3.19 9.94 -3.73
CA ALA A 111 1.75 10.03 -3.55
C ALA A 111 0.96 9.20 -4.56
N THR A 112 -0.16 8.66 -4.10
CA THR A 112 -1.31 8.27 -4.90
C THR A 112 -2.36 9.36 -4.73
N ILE A 113 -2.68 10.07 -5.81
CA ILE A 113 -3.61 11.22 -5.78
C ILE A 113 -5.03 10.80 -6.15
N GLY A 114 -6.01 11.62 -5.75
CA GLY A 114 -7.40 11.43 -6.14
C GLY A 114 -7.61 11.63 -7.65
N GLY A 115 -8.50 10.85 -8.24
CA GLY A 115 -8.85 11.01 -9.66
C GLY A 115 -10.22 10.44 -9.96
N ARG A 116 -10.75 10.77 -11.14
CA ARG A 116 -12.07 10.29 -11.60
C ARG A 116 -11.90 9.70 -12.99
N PRO A 117 -11.57 8.38 -13.11
CA PRO A 117 -11.28 7.74 -14.40
C PRO A 117 -12.37 7.92 -15.46
N ALA A 118 -13.63 8.02 -15.05
CA ALA A 118 -14.76 8.23 -15.98
C ALA A 118 -14.94 9.70 -16.44
N ALA A 119 -14.16 10.64 -15.89
CA ALA A 119 -14.29 12.05 -16.28
C ALA A 119 -13.69 12.33 -17.67
N ALA A 120 -14.31 13.23 -18.41
CA ALA A 120 -13.89 13.55 -19.78
C ALA A 120 -12.49 14.19 -19.87
N ASP A 121 -12.08 14.89 -18.82
CA ASP A 121 -10.78 15.59 -18.69
C ASP A 121 -9.71 14.75 -17.97
N PHE A 122 -10.01 13.49 -17.66
CA PHE A 122 -9.14 12.64 -16.84
C PHE A 122 -7.73 12.48 -17.44
N GLU A 123 -7.60 12.32 -18.75
CA GLU A 123 -6.28 12.19 -19.39
C GLU A 123 -5.42 13.44 -19.20
N SER A 124 -6.01 14.63 -19.35
CA SER A 124 -5.31 15.90 -19.09
C SER A 124 -4.85 16.02 -17.65
N TYR A 125 -5.69 15.57 -16.72
CA TYR A 125 -5.35 15.53 -15.30
C TYR A 125 -4.18 14.58 -15.02
N VAL A 126 -4.18 13.37 -15.59
CA VAL A 126 -3.08 12.41 -15.45
C VAL A 126 -1.78 12.99 -16.03
N GLN A 127 -1.82 13.60 -17.22
CA GLN A 127 -0.65 14.20 -17.87
C GLN A 127 0.00 15.29 -17.02
N ARG A 128 -0.80 16.08 -16.29
CA ARG A 128 -0.30 17.14 -15.40
C ARG A 128 0.66 16.60 -14.34
N TYR A 129 0.42 15.39 -13.83
CA TYR A 129 1.15 14.84 -12.66
C TYR A 129 2.11 13.72 -12.99
N ALA A 130 1.91 12.99 -14.09
CA ALA A 130 2.73 11.82 -14.46
C ALA A 130 4.24 12.14 -14.59
N GLY A 131 4.58 13.36 -15.01
CA GLY A 131 5.98 13.81 -15.17
C GLY A 131 6.64 14.32 -13.90
N THR A 132 5.93 14.43 -12.77
CA THR A 132 6.48 15.02 -11.53
C THR A 132 7.50 14.13 -10.83
N GLY A 133 7.47 12.83 -11.07
CA GLY A 133 8.27 11.82 -10.37
C GLY A 133 7.74 11.45 -8.98
N TYR A 134 6.86 12.25 -8.39
CA TYR A 134 6.29 12.03 -7.06
C TYR A 134 4.96 11.29 -7.08
N VAL A 135 4.12 11.53 -8.09
CA VAL A 135 2.84 10.81 -8.26
C VAL A 135 3.12 9.44 -8.87
N LYS A 136 2.69 8.39 -8.16
CA LYS A 136 2.92 6.99 -8.56
C LYS A 136 1.65 6.32 -9.06
N GLY A 137 0.50 6.85 -8.70
CA GLY A 137 -0.79 6.31 -9.07
C GLY A 137 -1.95 7.22 -8.72
N LEU A 138 -3.14 6.74 -9.06
CA LEU A 138 -4.39 7.41 -8.75
C LEU A 138 -5.37 6.44 -8.08
N ARG A 139 -6.27 7.01 -7.27
CA ARG A 139 -7.36 6.28 -6.62
C ARG A 139 -8.69 7.03 -6.80
N GLN A 140 -9.76 6.28 -6.89
CA GLN A 140 -11.11 6.74 -6.62
C GLN A 140 -11.74 5.82 -5.59
N VAL A 141 -12.34 6.39 -4.55
CA VAL A 141 -13.10 5.62 -3.55
C VAL A 141 -14.34 5.04 -4.23
N LEU A 142 -14.47 3.70 -4.23
CA LEU A 142 -15.55 2.98 -4.89
C LEU A 142 -16.49 2.26 -3.92
N HIS A 143 -16.16 2.20 -2.63
CA HIS A 143 -16.97 1.52 -1.62
C HIS A 143 -18.06 2.41 -1.00
N GLY A 144 -18.09 3.71 -1.31
CA GLY A 144 -19.09 4.64 -0.81
C GLY A 144 -20.50 4.36 -1.35
N ASP A 145 -21.54 4.67 -0.56
CA ASP A 145 -22.95 4.41 -0.92
C ASP A 145 -23.39 5.15 -2.20
N SER A 146 -22.76 6.27 -2.53
CA SER A 146 -23.00 7.04 -3.76
C SER A 146 -22.45 6.40 -5.03
N THR A 147 -21.58 5.39 -4.92
CA THR A 147 -21.02 4.71 -6.09
C THR A 147 -21.90 3.52 -6.47
N PRO A 148 -22.46 3.49 -7.69
CA PRO A 148 -23.28 2.34 -8.12
C PRO A 148 -22.46 1.05 -8.17
N ALA A 149 -23.10 -0.09 -7.87
CA ALA A 149 -22.49 -1.40 -8.03
C ALA A 149 -22.02 -1.61 -9.49
N GLY A 150 -20.82 -2.19 -9.65
CA GLY A 150 -20.22 -2.44 -10.95
C GLY A 150 -19.72 -1.18 -11.69
N PHE A 151 -19.72 -0.01 -11.06
CA PHE A 151 -19.28 1.25 -11.68
C PHE A 151 -17.87 1.17 -12.27
N CYS A 152 -16.96 0.43 -11.65
CA CYS A 152 -15.59 0.22 -12.12
C CYS A 152 -15.51 -0.46 -13.51
N LEU A 153 -16.60 -1.10 -13.98
CA LEU A 153 -16.68 -1.78 -15.26
C LEU A 153 -17.39 -0.94 -16.33
N SER A 154 -17.80 0.30 -16.01
CA SER A 154 -18.35 1.18 -17.03
C SER A 154 -17.29 1.49 -18.11
N PRO A 155 -17.68 1.60 -19.38
CA PRO A 155 -16.72 1.83 -20.48
C PRO A 155 -15.83 3.04 -20.26
N GLU A 156 -16.38 4.13 -19.71
CA GLU A 156 -15.66 5.36 -19.39
C GLU A 156 -14.59 5.12 -18.33
N PHE A 157 -14.96 4.42 -17.25
CA PHE A 157 -14.03 4.11 -16.15
C PHE A 157 -12.88 3.22 -16.64
N VAL A 158 -13.18 2.16 -17.38
CA VAL A 158 -12.17 1.25 -17.96
C VAL A 158 -11.20 2.02 -18.86
N ARG A 159 -11.71 2.89 -19.76
CA ARG A 159 -10.84 3.73 -20.60
C ARG A 159 -9.93 4.64 -19.79
N GLY A 160 -10.44 5.23 -18.71
CA GLY A 160 -9.62 6.05 -17.81
C GLY A 160 -8.53 5.25 -17.10
N VAL A 161 -8.84 4.05 -16.61
CA VAL A 161 -7.84 3.18 -15.99
C VAL A 161 -6.79 2.73 -17.02
N GLN A 162 -7.17 2.44 -18.26
CA GLN A 162 -6.22 2.16 -19.35
C GLN A 162 -5.29 3.36 -19.64
N THR A 163 -5.80 4.60 -19.47
CA THR A 163 -4.99 5.82 -19.58
C THR A 163 -3.85 5.81 -18.56
N LEU A 164 -4.09 5.34 -17.33
CA LEU A 164 -3.04 5.24 -16.31
C LEU A 164 -1.89 4.33 -16.76
N GLY A 165 -2.20 3.19 -17.37
CA GLY A 165 -1.19 2.29 -17.93
C GLY A 165 -0.31 2.98 -18.98
N ARG A 166 -0.91 3.73 -19.91
CA ARG A 166 -0.17 4.51 -20.93
C ARG A 166 0.79 5.53 -20.31
N HIS A 167 0.42 6.09 -19.16
CA HIS A 167 1.24 7.05 -18.41
C HIS A 167 2.10 6.42 -17.32
N ARG A 168 2.19 5.08 -17.26
CA ARG A 168 2.96 4.33 -16.25
C ARG A 168 2.56 4.66 -14.81
N GLN A 169 1.30 5.01 -14.61
CA GLN A 169 0.69 5.22 -13.29
C GLN A 169 -0.02 3.93 -12.85
N ASN A 170 -0.06 3.67 -11.53
CA ASN A 170 -0.89 2.59 -11.01
C ASN A 170 -2.33 3.06 -10.73
N PHE A 171 -3.25 2.11 -10.62
CA PHE A 171 -4.57 2.35 -10.08
C PHE A 171 -4.75 1.60 -8.76
N GLU A 172 -5.14 2.33 -7.71
CA GLU A 172 -5.40 1.73 -6.41
C GLU A 172 -6.90 1.49 -6.21
N MET A 173 -7.24 0.22 -5.93
CA MET A 173 -8.63 -0.24 -5.86
C MET A 173 -9.08 -0.29 -4.40
N THR A 174 -9.96 0.63 -4.00
CA THR A 174 -10.67 0.57 -2.73
C THR A 174 -12.16 0.34 -2.99
N MET A 175 -12.60 -0.92 -2.87
CA MET A 175 -13.90 -1.41 -3.31
C MET A 175 -14.66 -2.10 -2.17
N ARG A 176 -15.97 -2.28 -2.35
CA ARG A 176 -16.74 -3.15 -1.44
C ARG A 176 -16.22 -4.59 -1.55
N PRO A 177 -16.11 -5.32 -0.44
CA PRO A 177 -15.63 -6.72 -0.47
C PRO A 177 -16.51 -7.64 -1.33
N THR A 178 -17.79 -7.30 -1.53
CA THR A 178 -18.73 -8.01 -2.41
C THR A 178 -18.47 -7.77 -3.90
N GLU A 179 -17.66 -6.78 -4.27
CA GLU A 179 -17.34 -6.39 -5.67
C GLU A 179 -15.93 -6.80 -6.10
N LEU A 180 -15.21 -7.60 -5.33
CA LEU A 180 -13.84 -8.02 -5.68
C LEU A 180 -13.77 -8.85 -6.97
N LEU A 181 -14.83 -9.55 -7.34
CA LEU A 181 -14.90 -10.21 -8.66
C LEU A 181 -14.94 -9.20 -9.81
N ASP A 182 -15.52 -8.02 -9.60
CA ASP A 182 -15.52 -6.95 -10.60
C ASP A 182 -14.13 -6.27 -10.65
N ALA A 183 -13.43 -6.18 -9.52
CA ALA A 183 -12.01 -5.78 -9.52
C ALA A 183 -11.16 -6.69 -10.43
N ALA A 184 -11.32 -8.00 -10.33
CA ALA A 184 -10.59 -8.95 -11.19
C ALA A 184 -10.95 -8.79 -12.68
N LYS A 185 -12.23 -8.46 -13.00
CA LYS A 185 -12.65 -8.17 -14.38
C LYS A 185 -12.06 -6.85 -14.89
N LEU A 186 -11.98 -5.82 -14.04
CA LEU A 186 -11.33 -4.54 -14.37
C LEU A 186 -9.85 -4.76 -14.72
N VAL A 187 -9.12 -5.50 -13.88
CA VAL A 187 -7.70 -5.82 -14.13
C VAL A 187 -7.52 -6.50 -15.48
N LYS A 188 -8.37 -7.48 -15.83
CA LYS A 188 -8.34 -8.15 -17.14
C LYS A 188 -8.53 -7.20 -18.32
N GLN A 189 -9.33 -6.14 -18.15
CA GLN A 189 -9.61 -5.17 -19.20
C GLN A 189 -8.52 -4.10 -19.34
N CYS A 190 -7.59 -4.02 -18.37
CA CYS A 190 -6.55 -3.00 -18.32
C CYS A 190 -5.15 -3.64 -18.15
N PRO A 191 -4.69 -4.48 -19.10
CA PRO A 191 -3.48 -5.31 -18.92
C PRO A 191 -2.19 -4.50 -18.78
N ASP A 192 -2.15 -3.26 -19.28
CA ASP A 192 -0.97 -2.38 -19.22
C ASP A 192 -0.94 -1.52 -17.95
N THR A 193 -2.00 -1.59 -17.11
CA THR A 193 -2.08 -0.84 -15.87
C THR A 193 -1.65 -1.73 -14.70
N ARG A 194 -0.78 -1.20 -13.83
CA ARG A 194 -0.44 -1.85 -12.56
C ARG A 194 -1.51 -1.52 -11.53
N PHE A 195 -1.86 -2.52 -10.72
CA PHE A 195 -2.93 -2.37 -9.74
C PHE A 195 -2.44 -2.63 -8.32
N VAL A 196 -3.09 -1.96 -7.38
CA VAL A 196 -2.96 -2.22 -5.95
C VAL A 196 -4.36 -2.42 -5.38
N LEU A 197 -4.56 -3.48 -4.63
CA LEU A 197 -5.79 -3.71 -3.87
C LEU A 197 -5.59 -3.15 -2.45
N ASP A 198 -6.35 -2.12 -2.09
CA ASP A 198 -6.29 -1.50 -0.77
C ASP A 198 -6.95 -2.39 0.31
N HIS A 199 -6.45 -2.30 1.54
CA HIS A 199 -7.10 -2.76 2.78
C HIS A 199 -7.49 -4.24 2.78
N CYS A 200 -6.65 -5.12 2.23
CA CYS A 200 -7.04 -6.53 2.08
C CYS A 200 -8.41 -6.68 1.38
N GLY A 201 -8.70 -5.83 0.38
CA GLY A 201 -10.01 -5.80 -0.27
C GLY A 201 -11.16 -5.48 0.67
N ASN A 202 -10.94 -4.61 1.65
CA ASN A 202 -11.88 -4.27 2.71
C ASN A 202 -12.40 -5.50 3.48
N GLY A 203 -11.50 -6.47 3.73
CA GLY A 203 -11.81 -7.67 4.50
C GLY A 203 -12.28 -7.32 5.92
N ASP A 204 -13.44 -7.84 6.29
CA ASP A 204 -14.06 -7.58 7.60
C ASP A 204 -13.70 -8.69 8.60
N PRO A 205 -12.86 -8.43 9.63
CA PRO A 205 -12.50 -9.45 10.64
C PRO A 205 -13.72 -10.06 11.34
N LYS A 206 -14.81 -9.29 11.49
CA LYS A 206 -16.06 -9.78 12.09
C LYS A 206 -16.71 -10.91 11.28
N ALA A 207 -16.38 -11.05 10.00
CA ALA A 207 -16.87 -12.17 9.19
C ALA A 207 -16.22 -13.51 9.59
N PHE A 208 -15.02 -13.46 10.19
CA PHE A 208 -14.26 -14.63 10.64
C PHE A 208 -14.46 -14.94 12.11
N ASN A 209 -14.70 -13.93 12.94
CA ASN A 209 -14.99 -14.11 14.36
C ASN A 209 -16.37 -13.52 14.72
N PRO A 210 -17.40 -14.35 14.86
CA PRO A 210 -18.74 -13.87 15.23
C PRO A 210 -18.85 -13.18 16.60
N LYS A 211 -17.86 -13.40 17.47
CA LYS A 211 -17.81 -12.78 18.80
C LYS A 211 -17.22 -11.38 18.77
N LEU A 212 -16.54 -11.02 17.68
CA LEU A 212 -15.97 -9.70 17.50
C LEU A 212 -17.07 -8.70 17.11
N GLY A 213 -17.40 -7.78 18.02
CA GLY A 213 -18.45 -6.80 17.83
C GLY A 213 -19.85 -7.42 17.67
N PRO A 214 -20.37 -8.13 18.70
CA PRO A 214 -21.69 -8.74 18.64
C PRO A 214 -22.76 -7.68 18.30
N GLY A 215 -23.63 -7.99 17.33
CA GLY A 215 -24.67 -7.06 16.83
C GLY A 215 -24.18 -6.05 15.78
N LEU A 216 -22.89 -5.92 15.54
CA LEU A 216 -22.38 -5.06 14.45
C LEU A 216 -22.59 -5.71 13.07
N LYS A 217 -22.99 -4.90 12.10
CA LYS A 217 -23.16 -5.34 10.71
C LYS A 217 -21.81 -5.78 10.14
N ARG A 218 -21.80 -6.89 9.41
CA ARG A 218 -20.69 -7.36 8.60
C ARG A 218 -20.83 -6.84 7.18
N SER A 219 -19.71 -6.52 6.55
CA SER A 219 -19.71 -6.03 5.17
C SER A 219 -19.84 -7.17 4.13
N CYS A 220 -19.47 -8.41 4.51
CA CYS A 220 -19.50 -9.59 3.65
C CYS A 220 -19.48 -10.87 4.49
N THR A 221 -19.62 -12.03 3.88
CA THR A 221 -19.25 -13.31 4.47
C THR A 221 -17.78 -13.61 4.23
N ALA A 222 -17.18 -14.47 5.09
CA ALA A 222 -15.79 -14.88 4.93
C ALA A 222 -15.55 -15.58 3.57
N ASP A 223 -16.47 -16.46 3.15
CA ASP A 223 -16.33 -17.20 1.90
C ASP A 223 -16.48 -16.32 0.66
N GLU A 224 -17.37 -15.33 0.70
CA GLU A 224 -17.55 -14.35 -0.37
C GLU A 224 -16.27 -13.52 -0.55
N TRP A 225 -15.74 -12.99 0.55
CA TRP A 225 -14.51 -12.23 0.53
C TRP A 225 -13.31 -13.07 0.05
N LYS A 226 -13.13 -14.31 0.58
CA LYS A 226 -12.04 -15.21 0.14
C LYS A 226 -12.08 -15.46 -1.36
N ARG A 227 -13.25 -15.83 -1.92
CA ARG A 227 -13.40 -16.02 -3.36
C ARG A 227 -13.00 -14.76 -4.16
N GLY A 228 -13.35 -13.58 -3.64
CA GLY A 228 -12.97 -12.31 -4.25
C GLY A 228 -11.46 -12.08 -4.23
N ILE A 229 -10.81 -12.29 -3.07
CA ILE A 229 -9.36 -12.17 -2.91
C ILE A 229 -8.63 -13.14 -3.83
N ASP A 230 -9.03 -14.41 -3.86
CA ASP A 230 -8.40 -15.43 -4.70
C ASP A 230 -8.50 -15.06 -6.20
N ALA A 231 -9.64 -14.51 -6.62
CA ALA A 231 -9.83 -14.06 -8.00
C ALA A 231 -8.91 -12.87 -8.34
N VAL A 232 -8.75 -11.89 -7.44
CA VAL A 232 -7.85 -10.74 -7.65
C VAL A 232 -6.38 -11.19 -7.57
N ALA A 233 -6.03 -12.02 -6.60
CA ALA A 233 -4.67 -12.53 -6.42
C ALA A 233 -4.19 -13.41 -7.59
N SER A 234 -5.12 -14.07 -8.31
CA SER A 234 -4.81 -14.83 -9.52
C SER A 234 -4.39 -13.93 -10.71
N MET A 235 -4.64 -12.61 -10.64
CA MET A 235 -4.22 -11.67 -11.66
C MET A 235 -2.75 -11.31 -11.49
N PRO A 236 -1.89 -11.52 -12.51
CA PRO A 236 -0.49 -11.13 -12.43
C PRO A 236 -0.35 -9.61 -12.30
N GLY A 237 0.64 -9.16 -11.53
CA GLY A 237 0.94 -7.72 -11.39
C GLY A 237 0.03 -6.94 -10.44
N VAL A 238 -0.94 -7.59 -9.77
CA VAL A 238 -1.73 -6.94 -8.71
C VAL A 238 -1.01 -7.10 -7.37
N MET A 239 -0.81 -5.97 -6.70
CA MET A 239 -0.31 -5.91 -5.32
C MET A 239 -1.46 -5.83 -4.32
N CYS A 240 -1.23 -6.20 -3.07
CA CYS A 240 -2.21 -6.07 -2.00
C CYS A 240 -1.63 -5.30 -0.80
N LYS A 241 -2.34 -4.28 -0.33
CA LYS A 241 -2.01 -3.58 0.92
C LYS A 241 -2.58 -4.33 2.11
N ILE A 242 -1.71 -4.73 2.99
CA ILE A 242 -2.05 -5.22 4.32
C ILE A 242 -2.27 -3.99 5.21
N SER A 243 -3.50 -3.50 5.23
CA SER A 243 -3.88 -2.21 5.84
C SER A 243 -5.39 -2.17 6.14
N GLY A 244 -5.87 -1.14 6.83
CA GLY A 244 -7.26 -0.72 6.93
C GLY A 244 -8.19 -1.60 7.76
N ILE A 245 -7.92 -2.89 7.88
CA ILE A 245 -8.85 -3.86 8.51
C ILE A 245 -9.08 -3.60 10.00
N VAL A 246 -8.14 -2.96 10.68
CA VAL A 246 -8.28 -2.60 12.09
C VAL A 246 -9.37 -1.55 12.31
N ALA A 247 -9.73 -0.77 11.31
CA ALA A 247 -10.83 0.20 11.39
C ALA A 247 -12.22 -0.46 11.46
N PHE A 248 -12.35 -1.74 11.14
CA PHE A 248 -13.62 -2.48 11.19
C PHE A 248 -13.89 -3.18 12.52
N VAL A 249 -12.96 -3.12 13.48
CA VAL A 249 -13.10 -3.79 14.76
C VAL A 249 -13.39 -2.80 15.90
N PRO A 250 -14.11 -3.20 16.95
CA PRO A 250 -14.40 -2.33 18.09
C PRO A 250 -13.12 -1.96 18.84
N PRO A 251 -12.88 -0.68 19.14
CA PRO A 251 -11.67 -0.25 19.86
C PRO A 251 -11.48 -0.98 21.18
N GLY A 252 -10.26 -1.51 21.42
CA GLY A 252 -9.91 -2.18 22.67
C GLY A 252 -10.59 -3.53 22.91
N GLN A 253 -11.32 -4.08 21.93
CA GLN A 253 -12.05 -5.34 22.04
C GLN A 253 -11.60 -6.39 21.03
N TRP A 254 -10.37 -6.31 20.57
CA TRP A 254 -9.80 -7.22 19.59
C TRP A 254 -8.36 -7.58 19.96
N GLN A 255 -7.86 -8.66 19.39
CA GLN A 255 -6.49 -9.15 19.52
C GLN A 255 -5.93 -9.42 18.11
N ALA A 256 -4.62 -9.62 17.98
CA ALA A 256 -3.97 -9.92 16.71
C ALA A 256 -4.59 -11.14 16.02
N GLU A 257 -4.99 -12.14 16.79
CA GLU A 257 -5.64 -13.37 16.33
C GLU A 257 -6.97 -13.12 15.62
N ASP A 258 -7.67 -12.04 15.95
CA ASP A 258 -8.94 -11.65 15.30
C ASP A 258 -8.70 -11.10 13.89
N LEU A 259 -7.56 -10.46 13.66
CA LEU A 259 -7.15 -9.91 12.35
C LEU A 259 -6.41 -10.95 11.50
N ALA A 260 -5.78 -11.94 12.14
CA ALA A 260 -4.92 -12.93 11.49
C ALA A 260 -5.59 -13.71 10.33
N PRO A 261 -6.89 -14.10 10.39
CA PRO A 261 -7.52 -14.80 9.27
C PRO A 261 -7.54 -13.98 7.97
N VAL A 262 -7.79 -12.66 8.05
CA VAL A 262 -7.79 -11.75 6.90
C VAL A 262 -6.36 -11.54 6.39
N VAL A 263 -5.44 -11.21 7.30
CA VAL A 263 -4.02 -10.96 6.96
C VAL A 263 -3.41 -12.19 6.31
N ASN A 264 -3.49 -13.36 6.95
CA ASN A 264 -2.86 -14.57 6.45
C ASN A 264 -3.42 -15.01 5.11
N HIS A 265 -4.74 -14.93 4.91
CA HIS A 265 -5.33 -15.28 3.61
C HIS A 265 -4.79 -14.38 2.48
N CYS A 266 -4.64 -13.07 2.70
CA CYS A 266 -4.02 -12.18 1.73
C CYS A 266 -2.53 -12.50 1.49
N LEU A 267 -1.75 -12.73 2.56
CA LEU A 267 -0.34 -13.09 2.43
C LEU A 267 -0.14 -14.39 1.66
N ASP A 268 -1.02 -15.38 1.88
CA ASP A 268 -0.94 -16.68 1.21
C ASP A 268 -1.41 -16.60 -0.25
N ALA A 269 -2.48 -15.85 -0.54
CA ALA A 269 -3.04 -15.72 -1.88
C ALA A 269 -2.14 -14.90 -2.82
N PHE A 270 -1.58 -13.78 -2.34
CA PHE A 270 -0.73 -12.91 -3.15
C PHE A 270 0.73 -13.36 -3.15
N GLY A 271 1.16 -14.09 -2.12
CA GLY A 271 2.57 -14.47 -1.93
C GLY A 271 3.44 -13.30 -1.44
N PRO A 272 4.70 -13.60 -1.06
CA PRO A 272 5.57 -12.64 -0.36
C PRO A 272 5.98 -11.43 -1.20
N ASP A 273 5.98 -11.54 -2.53
CA ASP A 273 6.49 -10.51 -3.44
C ASP A 273 5.40 -9.50 -3.87
N ARG A 274 4.13 -9.72 -3.48
CA ARG A 274 3.01 -8.89 -3.93
C ARG A 274 2.17 -8.32 -2.80
N VAL A 275 2.76 -8.16 -1.62
CA VAL A 275 2.12 -7.57 -0.44
C VAL A 275 2.99 -6.47 0.14
N PHE A 276 2.39 -5.41 0.67
CA PHE A 276 3.12 -4.40 1.44
C PHE A 276 2.24 -3.80 2.55
N PHE A 277 2.91 -3.25 3.54
CA PHE A 277 2.28 -2.63 4.70
C PHE A 277 1.64 -1.29 4.36
N GLY A 278 0.50 -0.99 4.99
CA GLY A 278 -0.11 0.33 5.06
C GLY A 278 -0.67 0.61 6.44
N GLY A 279 -0.39 1.81 6.94
CA GLY A 279 -0.86 2.27 8.25
C GLY A 279 -2.33 2.62 8.27
N ASP A 280 -2.84 3.14 7.16
CA ASP A 280 -4.18 3.71 7.03
C ASP A 280 -4.47 4.76 8.11
N TRP A 281 -3.42 5.45 8.54
CA TRP A 281 -3.55 6.51 9.53
C TRP A 281 -4.03 7.81 8.87
N PRO A 282 -5.01 8.51 9.47
CA PRO A 282 -5.57 8.30 10.81
C PRO A 282 -6.83 7.42 10.86
N VAL A 283 -7.28 6.84 9.75
CA VAL A 283 -8.50 6.01 9.70
C VAL A 283 -8.39 4.79 10.61
N CYS A 284 -7.19 4.21 10.78
CA CYS A 284 -6.94 3.12 11.72
C CYS A 284 -7.37 3.45 13.17
N LEU A 285 -7.41 4.75 13.55
CA LEU A 285 -7.83 5.20 14.89
C LEU A 285 -9.29 4.83 15.23
N LEU A 286 -10.09 4.45 14.24
CA LEU A 286 -11.44 3.92 14.45
C LEU A 286 -11.43 2.60 15.23
N GLY A 287 -10.36 1.82 15.16
CA GLY A 287 -10.23 0.55 15.89
C GLY A 287 -9.02 0.46 16.80
N SER A 288 -7.93 1.20 16.51
CA SER A 288 -6.69 1.16 17.27
C SER A 288 -5.82 2.39 17.06
N PRO A 289 -5.02 2.79 18.05
CA PRO A 289 -3.83 3.59 17.77
C PRO A 289 -2.96 2.89 16.72
N LEU A 290 -2.28 3.66 15.85
CA LEU A 290 -1.42 3.11 14.79
C LEU A 290 -0.41 2.11 15.32
N ARG A 291 0.23 2.39 16.46
CA ARG A 291 1.19 1.48 17.11
C ARG A 291 0.57 0.11 17.39
N GLY A 292 -0.67 0.07 17.87
CA GLY A 292 -1.37 -1.20 18.12
C GLY A 292 -1.59 -2.01 16.84
N TRP A 293 -1.88 -1.36 15.71
CA TRP A 293 -1.96 -2.02 14.40
C TRP A 293 -0.60 -2.58 13.96
N VAL A 294 0.46 -1.78 14.06
CA VAL A 294 1.83 -2.22 13.72
C VAL A 294 2.26 -3.42 14.56
N ASP A 295 2.03 -3.35 15.88
CA ASP A 295 2.43 -4.42 16.81
C ASP A 295 1.61 -5.69 16.57
N ALA A 296 0.32 -5.59 16.29
CA ALA A 296 -0.53 -6.73 15.92
C ALA A 296 -0.07 -7.39 14.61
N LEU A 297 0.24 -6.60 13.58
CA LEU A 297 0.75 -7.17 12.33
C LEU A 297 2.10 -7.84 12.53
N LYS A 298 3.02 -7.26 13.33
CA LYS A 298 4.29 -7.91 13.70
C LYS A 298 4.05 -9.25 14.37
N GLN A 299 3.08 -9.34 15.29
CA GLN A 299 2.73 -10.60 15.95
C GLN A 299 2.17 -11.62 14.93
N ILE A 300 1.30 -11.22 14.02
CA ILE A 300 0.70 -12.12 13.01
C ILE A 300 1.77 -12.72 12.10
N VAL A 301 2.74 -11.91 11.67
CA VAL A 301 3.78 -12.35 10.72
C VAL A 301 5.03 -12.92 11.38
N ALA A 302 5.09 -12.99 12.72
CA ALA A 302 6.29 -13.39 13.47
C ALA A 302 6.83 -14.79 13.10
N THR A 303 5.95 -15.69 12.64
CA THR A 303 6.34 -17.05 12.23
C THR A 303 6.73 -17.15 10.76
N ARG A 304 6.56 -16.09 9.96
CA ARG A 304 6.96 -16.06 8.55
C ARG A 304 8.47 -15.80 8.42
N PRO A 305 9.12 -16.28 7.34
CA PRO A 305 10.52 -16.02 7.09
C PRO A 305 10.88 -14.55 7.21
N ALA A 306 12.04 -14.23 7.80
CA ALA A 306 12.48 -12.84 7.95
C ALA A 306 12.61 -12.09 6.62
N SER A 307 12.92 -12.80 5.50
CA SER A 307 12.90 -12.23 4.15
C SER A 307 11.52 -11.75 3.74
N GLU A 308 10.47 -12.55 3.95
CA GLU A 308 9.08 -12.17 3.62
C GLU A 308 8.62 -10.99 4.48
N GLN A 309 9.01 -10.96 5.76
CA GLN A 309 8.72 -9.81 6.63
C GLN A 309 9.38 -8.52 6.11
N ARG A 310 10.65 -8.56 5.67
CA ARG A 310 11.32 -7.39 5.08
C ARG A 310 10.62 -6.90 3.81
N GLU A 311 10.20 -7.82 2.92
CA GLU A 311 9.45 -7.47 1.72
C GLU A 311 8.12 -6.79 2.07
N LEU A 312 7.37 -7.32 3.05
CA LEU A 312 6.12 -6.73 3.53
C LEU A 312 6.32 -5.31 4.09
N TRP A 313 7.34 -5.10 4.94
CA TRP A 313 7.52 -3.84 5.63
C TRP A 313 8.13 -2.73 4.76
N SER A 314 8.95 -3.07 3.77
CA SER A 314 9.63 -2.05 2.95
C SER A 314 10.05 -2.49 1.54
N GLY A 315 10.48 -3.72 1.33
CA GLY A 315 11.10 -4.15 0.08
C GLY A 315 10.17 -4.02 -1.12
N ASN A 316 8.99 -4.64 -1.04
CA ASN A 316 8.00 -4.60 -2.12
C ASN A 316 7.52 -3.17 -2.43
N ALA A 317 7.30 -2.36 -1.39
CA ALA A 317 6.89 -0.96 -1.57
C ALA A 317 7.96 -0.16 -2.30
N ARG A 318 9.23 -0.33 -1.91
CA ARG A 318 10.37 0.31 -2.57
C ARG A 318 10.43 -0.06 -4.05
N HIS A 319 10.31 -1.33 -4.35
CA HIS A 319 10.36 -1.84 -5.72
C HIS A 319 9.17 -1.32 -6.55
N PHE A 320 7.95 -1.45 -6.03
CA PHE A 320 6.73 -1.13 -6.76
C PHE A 320 6.59 0.37 -7.04
N TYR A 321 6.82 1.22 -6.03
CA TYR A 321 6.68 2.67 -6.17
C TYR A 321 7.97 3.35 -6.66
N GLY A 322 9.11 2.67 -6.71
CA GLY A 322 10.39 3.24 -7.13
C GLY A 322 10.85 4.37 -6.20
N VAL A 323 10.91 4.11 -4.88
CA VAL A 323 11.24 5.09 -3.83
C VAL A 323 12.39 4.60 -2.97
#